data_dde148416f5a532ba6d30e4ad21ffb0c
#
_entry.id   dde148416f5a532ba6d30e4ad21ffb0c
#
_cell.length_a   1.000
_cell.length_b   1.000
_cell.length_c   1.000
_cell.angle_alpha   90.00
_cell.angle_beta   90.00
_cell.angle_gamma   90.00
#
_symmetry.space_group_name_H-M   'P 1'
#
loop_
_entity.id
_entity.type
_entity.pdbx_description
1 polymer ?
#
loop_
_entity_poly.entity_id
_entity_poly.type
_entity_poly.pdbx_seq_one_letter_code
_entity_poly.pdbx_strand_id
1 'polypeptide(L)'
;MDVEKYLQERARMVEEEIDRWFPREVKPEVLARASRHLLEAGGKRLRPCLVLTSCEAVGGRVGDAIEAAAALELLHNFTLIHDDIMDRDEFRRNVKTVHVLWGEPVAIIAGDALFAKVFEALAANAKRLKLPAERAVELFDTISKASFEICQGQALDMLFEGRKDITEAEYLSMIGSKTGALLEASSKIGALLGDGGPKQVKALAEYGRLVGVAFQIRDD
;
A
#
# COMPACT_ATOMS: atom_id res chain seq x y z
N MET A 1 -18.55 2.18 19.32
CA MET A 1 -17.44 1.35 18.74
C MET A 1 -16.15 2.00 19.16
N ASP A 2 -15.25 1.27 19.75
CA ASP A 2 -13.90 1.72 20.05
C ASP A 2 -13.07 1.60 18.74
N VAL A 3 -12.75 2.73 18.14
CA VAL A 3 -12.07 2.79 16.83
C VAL A 3 -10.65 2.24 16.91
N GLU A 4 -9.95 2.51 18.01
CA GLU A 4 -8.57 2.04 18.18
C GLU A 4 -8.52 0.51 18.27
N LYS A 5 -9.37 -0.08 19.08
CA LYS A 5 -9.50 -1.54 19.19
C LYS A 5 -9.88 -2.16 17.83
N TYR A 6 -10.82 -1.56 17.13
CA TYR A 6 -11.24 -2.00 15.80
C TYR A 6 -10.06 -2.03 14.81
N LEU A 7 -9.26 -0.96 14.73
CA LEU A 7 -8.11 -0.88 13.84
C LEU A 7 -7.02 -1.89 14.23
N GLN A 8 -6.78 -2.09 15.53
CA GLN A 8 -5.81 -3.07 16.02
C GLN A 8 -6.20 -4.52 15.63
N GLU A 9 -7.48 -4.87 15.75
CA GLU A 9 -7.98 -6.18 15.33
C GLU A 9 -7.77 -6.41 13.81
N ARG A 10 -8.04 -5.40 12.97
CA ARG A 10 -7.83 -5.46 11.52
C ARG A 10 -6.34 -5.57 11.17
N ALA A 11 -5.50 -4.77 11.83
CA ALA A 11 -4.06 -4.81 11.63
C ALA A 11 -3.50 -6.22 11.91
N ARG A 12 -3.92 -6.87 13.01
CA ARG A 12 -3.48 -8.25 13.33
C ARG A 12 -3.90 -9.25 12.25
N MET A 13 -5.14 -9.19 11.77
CA MET A 13 -5.59 -10.07 10.69
C MET A 13 -4.74 -9.91 9.42
N VAL A 14 -4.37 -8.68 9.10
CA VAL A 14 -3.50 -8.38 7.94
C VAL A 14 -2.09 -8.93 8.15
N GLU A 15 -1.52 -8.83 9.35
CA GLU A 15 -0.20 -9.37 9.66
C GLU A 15 -0.15 -10.90 9.51
N GLU A 16 -1.18 -11.59 9.99
CA GLU A 16 -1.34 -13.04 9.79
C GLU A 16 -1.43 -13.41 8.29
N GLU A 17 -2.08 -12.58 7.48
CA GLU A 17 -2.21 -12.79 6.04
C GLU A 17 -0.91 -12.48 5.29
N ILE A 18 -0.17 -11.43 5.69
CA ILE A 18 1.15 -11.11 5.11
C ILE A 18 2.12 -12.29 5.27
N ASP A 19 2.10 -12.97 6.42
CA ASP A 19 2.95 -14.14 6.66
C ASP A 19 2.67 -15.30 5.70
N ARG A 20 1.46 -15.41 5.15
CA ARG A 20 1.12 -16.40 4.12
C ARG A 20 1.69 -16.03 2.76
N TRP A 21 1.67 -14.73 2.40
CA TRP A 21 2.13 -14.26 1.09
C TRP A 21 3.64 -14.11 1.01
N PHE A 22 4.30 -13.80 2.11
CA PHE A 22 5.74 -13.67 2.17
C PHE A 22 6.29 -14.40 3.40
N PRO A 23 6.31 -15.75 3.39
CA PRO A 23 6.77 -16.55 4.52
C PRO A 23 8.27 -16.38 4.80
N ARG A 24 8.68 -16.68 6.03
CA ARG A 24 10.09 -16.54 6.48
C ARG A 24 11.03 -17.50 5.77
N GLU A 25 10.52 -18.59 5.22
CA GLU A 25 11.26 -19.66 4.56
C GLU A 25 11.59 -19.38 3.08
N VAL A 26 11.25 -18.20 2.55
CA VAL A 26 11.63 -17.80 1.19
C VAL A 26 13.13 -17.92 0.98
N LYS A 27 13.56 -18.48 -0.15
CA LYS A 27 14.98 -18.65 -0.50
C LYS A 27 15.32 -17.71 -1.68
N PRO A 28 16.55 -17.17 -1.71
CA PRO A 28 17.58 -17.29 -0.66
C PRO A 28 17.23 -16.53 0.62
N GLU A 29 17.77 -16.94 1.78
CA GLU A 29 17.44 -16.36 3.09
C GLU A 29 17.62 -14.84 3.15
N VAL A 30 18.61 -14.30 2.47
CA VAL A 30 18.83 -12.84 2.40
C VAL A 30 17.64 -12.12 1.82
N LEU A 31 16.96 -12.69 0.81
CA LEU A 31 15.75 -12.12 0.22
C LEU A 31 14.61 -12.10 1.22
N ALA A 32 14.38 -13.22 1.93
CA ALA A 32 13.35 -13.29 2.97
C ALA A 32 13.57 -12.21 4.05
N ARG A 33 14.79 -12.14 4.59
CA ARG A 33 15.13 -11.19 5.66
C ARG A 33 15.03 -9.74 5.22
N ALA A 34 15.53 -9.39 4.05
CA ALA A 34 15.53 -8.04 3.53
C ALA A 34 14.08 -7.56 3.22
N SER A 35 13.27 -8.38 2.55
CA SER A 35 11.89 -8.03 2.21
C SER A 35 10.98 -7.91 3.44
N ARG A 36 11.21 -8.74 4.46
CA ARG A 36 10.40 -8.73 5.69
C ARG A 36 10.81 -7.65 6.69
N HIS A 37 11.98 -7.08 6.54
CA HIS A 37 12.57 -6.19 7.54
C HIS A 37 11.65 -5.04 7.97
N LEU A 38 11.12 -4.27 7.02
CA LEU A 38 10.21 -3.17 7.34
C LEU A 38 8.78 -3.63 7.71
N LEU A 39 8.34 -4.79 7.22
CA LEU A 39 7.09 -5.40 7.64
C LEU A 39 7.14 -5.74 9.14
N GLU A 40 8.24 -6.32 9.60
CA GLU A 40 8.48 -6.70 11.01
C GLU A 40 8.78 -5.51 11.92
N ALA A 41 9.29 -4.40 11.38
CA ALA A 41 9.46 -3.16 12.12
C ALA A 41 8.13 -2.50 12.56
N GLY A 42 6.99 -3.07 12.14
CA GLY A 42 5.66 -2.62 12.53
C GLY A 42 5.09 -1.50 11.66
N GLY A 43 4.09 -0.81 12.18
CA GLY A 43 3.40 0.28 11.51
C GLY A 43 1.91 0.31 11.86
N LYS A 44 1.23 1.42 11.55
CA LYS A 44 -0.20 1.62 11.87
C LYS A 44 -1.15 0.82 10.98
N ARG A 45 -0.64 0.17 9.93
CA ARG A 45 -1.43 -0.62 8.96
C ARG A 45 -2.67 0.14 8.42
N LEU A 46 -2.55 1.44 8.22
CA LEU A 46 -3.68 2.28 7.81
C LEU A 46 -4.25 1.88 6.44
N ARG A 47 -3.37 1.64 5.46
CA ARG A 47 -3.77 1.28 4.10
C ARG A 47 -4.56 -0.02 4.04
N PRO A 48 -4.07 -1.13 4.60
CA PRO A 48 -4.85 -2.36 4.65
C PRO A 48 -6.12 -2.22 5.48
N CYS A 49 -6.11 -1.45 6.57
CA CYS A 49 -7.35 -1.17 7.33
C CYS A 49 -8.39 -0.45 6.47
N LEU A 50 -7.98 0.50 5.60
CA LEU A 50 -8.89 1.15 4.66
C LEU A 50 -9.49 0.18 3.64
N VAL A 51 -8.73 -0.80 3.16
CA VAL A 51 -9.29 -1.87 2.29
C VAL A 51 -10.41 -2.60 3.02
N LEU A 52 -10.15 -3.07 4.23
CA LEU A 52 -11.12 -3.85 5.00
C LEU A 52 -12.35 -3.03 5.41
N THR A 53 -12.14 -1.79 5.89
CA THR A 53 -13.26 -0.91 6.29
C THR A 53 -14.11 -0.48 5.11
N SER A 54 -13.51 -0.24 3.95
CA SER A 54 -14.25 0.11 2.73
C SER A 54 -15.07 -1.07 2.20
N CYS A 55 -14.57 -2.29 2.34
CA CYS A 55 -15.32 -3.51 2.04
C CYS A 55 -16.54 -3.63 2.96
N GLU A 56 -16.36 -3.47 4.27
CA GLU A 56 -17.46 -3.53 5.23
C GLU A 56 -18.47 -2.38 5.03
N ALA A 57 -18.03 -1.19 4.67
CA ALA A 57 -18.87 -0.02 4.46
C ALA A 57 -19.89 -0.19 3.32
N VAL A 58 -19.60 -1.05 2.36
CA VAL A 58 -20.53 -1.38 1.26
C VAL A 58 -21.32 -2.67 1.48
N GLY A 59 -21.14 -3.33 2.64
CA GLY A 59 -21.86 -4.53 3.03
C GLY A 59 -21.11 -5.85 2.82
N GLY A 60 -19.86 -5.79 2.38
CA GLY A 60 -18.96 -6.95 2.28
C GLY A 60 -18.45 -7.42 3.65
N ARG A 61 -17.77 -8.56 3.66
CA ARG A 61 -17.17 -9.12 4.88
C ARG A 61 -15.66 -8.88 4.86
N VAL A 62 -15.03 -8.69 6.01
CA VAL A 62 -13.57 -8.54 6.16
C VAL A 62 -12.80 -9.61 5.38
N GLY A 63 -13.23 -10.88 5.52
CA GLY A 63 -12.59 -11.99 4.81
C GLY A 63 -12.67 -11.91 3.28
N ASP A 64 -13.56 -11.09 2.71
CA ASP A 64 -13.67 -10.95 1.26
C ASP A 64 -12.52 -10.09 0.68
N ALA A 65 -11.84 -9.29 1.51
CA ALA A 65 -10.79 -8.36 1.08
C ALA A 65 -9.43 -8.57 1.79
N ILE A 66 -9.25 -9.65 2.54
CA ILE A 66 -8.06 -9.80 3.40
C ILE A 66 -6.77 -9.98 2.59
N GLU A 67 -6.78 -10.76 1.50
CA GLU A 67 -5.61 -10.93 0.64
C GLU A 67 -5.25 -9.61 -0.07
N ALA A 68 -6.27 -8.84 -0.50
CA ALA A 68 -6.05 -7.52 -1.08
C ALA A 68 -5.50 -6.53 -0.05
N ALA A 69 -5.96 -6.58 1.19
CA ALA A 69 -5.42 -5.77 2.27
C ALA A 69 -3.92 -6.07 2.51
N ALA A 70 -3.55 -7.35 2.54
CA ALA A 70 -2.14 -7.75 2.61
C ALA A 70 -1.36 -7.25 1.38
N ALA A 71 -1.92 -7.37 0.17
CA ALA A 71 -1.30 -6.88 -1.06
C ALA A 71 -0.98 -5.38 -0.99
N LEU A 72 -1.90 -4.55 -0.49
CA LEU A 72 -1.68 -3.10 -0.35
C LEU A 72 -0.59 -2.77 0.68
N GLU A 73 -0.44 -3.57 1.74
CA GLU A 73 0.68 -3.40 2.68
C GLU A 73 2.01 -3.86 2.07
N LEU A 74 2.03 -4.94 1.28
CA LEU A 74 3.23 -5.36 0.54
C LEU A 74 3.65 -4.27 -0.46
N LEU A 75 2.71 -3.70 -1.21
CA LEU A 75 2.97 -2.58 -2.12
C LEU A 75 3.53 -1.36 -1.37
N HIS A 76 2.94 -1.01 -0.24
CA HIS A 76 3.45 0.10 0.58
C HIS A 76 4.88 -0.14 1.07
N ASN A 77 5.19 -1.35 1.53
CA ASN A 77 6.56 -1.65 1.99
C ASN A 77 7.57 -1.71 0.83
N PHE A 78 7.15 -2.14 -0.37
CA PHE A 78 7.93 -1.98 -1.60
C PHE A 78 8.29 -0.50 -1.84
N THR A 79 7.30 0.40 -1.82
CA THR A 79 7.59 1.84 -2.02
C THR A 79 8.53 2.38 -0.97
N LEU A 80 8.35 2.03 0.31
CA LEU A 80 9.23 2.48 1.39
C LEU A 80 10.69 2.03 1.20
N ILE A 81 10.91 0.77 0.79
CA ILE A 81 12.28 0.26 0.57
C ILE A 81 12.97 1.02 -0.56
N HIS A 82 12.24 1.32 -1.65
CA HIS A 82 12.81 2.04 -2.78
C HIS A 82 12.97 3.54 -2.48
N ASP A 83 12.01 4.16 -1.78
CA ASP A 83 12.10 5.54 -1.32
C ASP A 83 13.34 5.73 -0.41
N ASP A 84 13.56 4.82 0.56
CA ASP A 84 14.73 4.86 1.45
C ASP A 84 16.07 4.88 0.69
N ILE A 85 16.15 4.21 -0.47
CA ILE A 85 17.35 4.22 -1.32
C ILE A 85 17.48 5.58 -2.03
N MET A 86 16.38 6.09 -2.61
CA MET A 86 16.36 7.34 -3.37
C MET A 86 16.66 8.55 -2.47
N ASP A 87 16.07 8.55 -1.27
CA ASP A 87 16.19 9.62 -0.28
C ASP A 87 17.47 9.46 0.58
N ARG A 88 18.20 8.32 0.46
CA ARG A 88 19.37 7.95 1.25
C ARG A 88 19.10 7.92 2.75
N ASP A 89 17.91 7.54 3.15
CA ASP A 89 17.49 7.46 4.54
C ASP A 89 18.20 6.29 5.26
N GLU A 90 18.90 6.57 6.34
CA GLU A 90 19.58 5.54 7.13
C GLU A 90 18.64 4.79 8.08
N PHE A 91 17.54 5.42 8.48
CA PHE A 91 16.60 4.87 9.46
C PHE A 91 15.15 5.04 9.02
N ARG A 92 14.34 4.01 9.26
CA ARG A 92 12.89 4.00 9.10
C ARG A 92 12.23 3.24 10.25
N ARG A 93 11.18 3.81 10.87
CA ARG A 93 10.50 3.17 12.02
C ARG A 93 11.46 2.78 13.15
N ASN A 94 12.48 3.60 13.41
CA ASN A 94 13.53 3.37 14.41
C ASN A 94 14.44 2.16 14.15
N VAL A 95 14.42 1.56 12.96
CA VAL A 95 15.38 0.54 12.52
C VAL A 95 16.19 1.06 11.34
N LYS A 96 17.38 0.50 11.12
CA LYS A 96 18.19 0.79 9.93
C LYS A 96 17.43 0.35 8.68
N THR A 97 17.55 1.12 7.59
CA THR A 97 16.92 0.80 6.32
C THR A 97 17.54 -0.42 5.64
N VAL A 98 16.83 -1.01 4.70
CA VAL A 98 17.24 -2.26 4.04
C VAL A 98 18.56 -2.07 3.29
N HIS A 99 18.74 -0.95 2.59
CA HIS A 99 19.97 -0.68 1.83
C HIS A 99 21.20 -0.47 2.74
N VAL A 100 21.00 0.06 3.94
CA VAL A 100 22.08 0.21 4.93
C VAL A 100 22.52 -1.15 5.48
N LEU A 101 21.60 -2.10 5.66
CA LEU A 101 21.91 -3.42 6.23
C LEU A 101 22.46 -4.43 5.20
N TRP A 102 21.94 -4.40 3.96
CA TRP A 102 22.25 -5.43 2.94
C TRP A 102 22.78 -4.86 1.63
N GLY A 103 22.90 -3.53 1.50
CA GLY A 103 23.30 -2.85 0.28
C GLY A 103 22.13 -2.59 -0.68
N GLU A 104 22.29 -1.57 -1.55
CA GLU A 104 21.29 -1.16 -2.53
C GLU A 104 20.81 -2.29 -3.44
N PRO A 105 21.68 -3.15 -4.02
CA PRO A 105 21.20 -4.22 -4.91
C PRO A 105 20.24 -5.19 -4.25
N VAL A 106 20.48 -5.53 -2.97
CA VAL A 106 19.59 -6.42 -2.21
C VAL A 106 18.29 -5.70 -1.86
N ALA A 107 18.36 -4.42 -1.53
CA ALA A 107 17.18 -3.62 -1.22
C ALA A 107 16.25 -3.48 -2.45
N ILE A 108 16.80 -3.24 -3.64
CA ILE A 108 16.05 -3.19 -4.89
C ILE A 108 15.31 -4.51 -5.12
N ILE A 109 16.04 -5.64 -5.08
CA ILE A 109 15.44 -6.97 -5.30
C ILE A 109 14.42 -7.31 -4.21
N ALA A 110 14.63 -6.88 -2.97
CA ALA A 110 13.70 -7.09 -1.87
C ALA A 110 12.37 -6.35 -2.12
N GLY A 111 12.44 -5.11 -2.60
CA GLY A 111 11.27 -4.35 -3.02
C GLY A 111 10.55 -5.02 -4.19
N ASP A 112 11.27 -5.39 -5.25
CA ASP A 112 10.70 -6.06 -6.43
C ASP A 112 10.00 -7.37 -6.07
N ALA A 113 10.55 -8.13 -5.12
CA ALA A 113 9.92 -9.36 -4.64
C ALA A 113 8.59 -9.09 -3.93
N LEU A 114 8.50 -8.02 -3.10
CA LEU A 114 7.25 -7.59 -2.50
C LEU A 114 6.24 -7.16 -3.56
N PHE A 115 6.68 -6.37 -4.55
CA PHE A 115 5.83 -5.91 -5.65
C PHE A 115 5.26 -7.07 -6.48
N ALA A 116 6.07 -8.10 -6.77
CA ALA A 116 5.59 -9.31 -7.44
C ALA A 116 4.48 -10.02 -6.62
N LYS A 117 4.65 -10.11 -5.30
CA LYS A 117 3.68 -10.74 -4.39
C LYS A 117 2.34 -9.99 -4.30
N VAL A 118 2.30 -8.68 -4.58
CA VAL A 118 1.05 -7.92 -4.69
C VAL A 118 0.10 -8.57 -5.70
N PHE A 119 0.61 -8.89 -6.89
CA PHE A 119 -0.21 -9.46 -7.95
C PHE A 119 -0.65 -10.89 -7.67
N GLU A 120 0.19 -11.69 -7.01
CA GLU A 120 -0.18 -13.03 -6.58
C GLU A 120 -1.33 -12.99 -5.56
N ALA A 121 -1.26 -12.10 -4.55
CA ALA A 121 -2.28 -11.96 -3.53
C ALA A 121 -3.61 -11.46 -4.12
N LEU A 122 -3.58 -10.44 -4.99
CA LEU A 122 -4.77 -9.94 -5.67
C LEU A 122 -5.42 -11.00 -6.58
N ALA A 123 -4.62 -11.77 -7.31
CA ALA A 123 -5.10 -12.85 -8.16
C ALA A 123 -5.77 -13.95 -7.33
N ALA A 124 -5.20 -14.31 -6.19
CA ALA A 124 -5.79 -15.29 -5.28
C ALA A 124 -7.11 -14.77 -4.67
N ASN A 125 -7.18 -13.49 -4.29
CA ASN A 125 -8.42 -12.87 -3.80
C ASN A 125 -9.52 -12.94 -4.88
N ALA A 126 -9.20 -12.50 -6.11
CA ALA A 126 -10.14 -12.54 -7.23
C ALA A 126 -10.63 -13.96 -7.54
N LYS A 127 -9.71 -14.94 -7.54
CA LYS A 127 -10.03 -16.36 -7.76
C LYS A 127 -10.90 -16.94 -6.64
N ARG A 128 -10.59 -16.67 -5.38
CA ARG A 128 -11.35 -17.17 -4.22
C ARG A 128 -12.78 -16.65 -4.21
N LEU A 129 -12.97 -15.38 -4.54
CA LEU A 129 -14.29 -14.76 -4.64
C LEU A 129 -15.02 -15.09 -5.95
N LYS A 130 -14.34 -15.74 -6.92
CA LYS A 130 -14.87 -15.96 -8.26
C LYS A 130 -15.37 -14.66 -8.90
N LEU A 131 -14.58 -13.60 -8.78
CA LEU A 131 -14.97 -12.30 -9.31
C LEU A 131 -15.29 -12.38 -10.80
N PRO A 132 -16.33 -11.67 -11.27
CA PRO A 132 -16.55 -11.47 -12.70
C PRO A 132 -15.30 -10.87 -13.36
N ALA A 133 -15.03 -11.25 -14.61
CA ALA A 133 -13.83 -10.81 -15.33
C ALA A 133 -13.67 -9.29 -15.35
N GLU A 134 -14.75 -8.55 -15.52
CA GLU A 134 -14.75 -7.07 -15.50
C GLU A 134 -14.27 -6.52 -14.15
N ARG A 135 -14.75 -7.09 -13.04
CA ARG A 135 -14.32 -6.69 -11.69
C ARG A 135 -12.86 -7.06 -11.42
N ALA A 136 -12.43 -8.23 -11.88
CA ALA A 136 -11.04 -8.64 -11.76
C ALA A 136 -10.12 -7.70 -12.56
N VAL A 137 -10.51 -7.33 -13.78
CA VAL A 137 -9.77 -6.33 -14.59
C VAL A 137 -9.73 -4.98 -13.87
N GLU A 138 -10.84 -4.50 -13.33
CA GLU A 138 -10.87 -3.22 -12.60
C GLU A 138 -9.97 -3.23 -11.35
N LEU A 139 -9.88 -4.36 -10.65
CA LEU A 139 -8.98 -4.55 -9.51
C LEU A 139 -7.51 -4.33 -9.93
N PHE A 140 -7.08 -5.03 -11.00
CA PHE A 140 -5.70 -4.91 -11.50
C PHE A 140 -5.41 -3.55 -12.15
N ASP A 141 -6.36 -2.96 -12.87
CA ASP A 141 -6.26 -1.61 -13.42
C ASP A 141 -6.08 -0.57 -12.31
N THR A 142 -6.83 -0.70 -11.22
CA THR A 142 -6.74 0.18 -10.06
C THR A 142 -5.34 0.15 -9.45
N ILE A 143 -4.78 -1.03 -9.18
CA ILE A 143 -3.46 -1.13 -8.58
C ILE A 143 -2.34 -0.69 -9.52
N SER A 144 -2.47 -1.00 -10.82
CA SER A 144 -1.50 -0.59 -11.84
C SER A 144 -1.43 0.94 -11.98
N LYS A 145 -2.60 1.60 -12.05
CA LYS A 145 -2.68 3.07 -12.12
C LYS A 145 -2.13 3.72 -10.86
N ALA A 146 -2.49 3.21 -9.68
CA ALA A 146 -1.97 3.73 -8.42
C ALA A 146 -0.45 3.58 -8.34
N SER A 147 0.10 2.43 -8.73
CA SER A 147 1.56 2.21 -8.74
C SER A 147 2.27 3.18 -9.67
N PHE A 148 1.74 3.43 -10.87
CA PHE A 148 2.31 4.39 -11.80
C PHE A 148 2.21 5.83 -11.26
N GLU A 149 1.06 6.21 -10.68
CA GLU A 149 0.86 7.53 -10.09
C GLU A 149 1.82 7.79 -8.91
N ILE A 150 2.09 6.78 -8.08
CA ILE A 150 3.10 6.86 -7.00
C ILE A 150 4.48 7.14 -7.57
N CYS A 151 4.87 6.47 -8.67
CA CYS A 151 6.15 6.75 -9.34
C CYS A 151 6.22 8.20 -9.85
N GLN A 152 5.13 8.73 -10.41
CA GLN A 152 5.06 10.13 -10.81
C GLN A 152 5.20 11.08 -9.61
N GLY A 153 4.54 10.76 -8.48
CA GLY A 153 4.63 11.53 -7.23
C GLY A 153 6.05 11.55 -6.68
N GLN A 154 6.72 10.41 -6.62
CA GLN A 154 8.11 10.31 -6.18
C GLN A 154 9.08 11.07 -7.12
N ALA A 155 8.87 10.99 -8.43
CA ALA A 155 9.66 11.76 -9.38
C ALA A 155 9.48 13.28 -9.20
N LEU A 156 8.26 13.74 -8.92
CA LEU A 156 8.00 15.15 -8.62
C LEU A 156 8.67 15.58 -7.31
N ASP A 157 8.59 14.75 -6.27
CA ASP A 157 9.22 15.01 -4.98
C ASP A 157 10.74 15.22 -5.13
N MET A 158 11.42 14.32 -5.83
CA MET A 158 12.84 14.44 -6.16
C MET A 158 13.15 15.70 -6.98
N LEU A 159 12.29 16.08 -7.95
CA LEU A 159 12.47 17.29 -8.76
C LEU A 159 12.23 18.57 -7.97
N PHE A 160 11.47 18.51 -6.90
CA PHE A 160 11.16 19.65 -6.04
C PHE A 160 12.22 19.87 -4.96
N GLU A 161 13.08 18.89 -4.72
CA GLU A 161 14.15 19.01 -3.74
C GLU A 161 15.03 20.24 -4.03
N GLY A 162 15.18 21.10 -3.01
CA GLY A 162 15.95 22.34 -3.09
C GLY A 162 15.27 23.51 -3.84
N ARG A 163 14.11 23.33 -4.47
CA ARG A 163 13.33 24.42 -5.09
C ARG A 163 12.62 25.25 -4.03
N LYS A 164 12.53 26.57 -4.28
CA LYS A 164 11.85 27.54 -3.39
C LYS A 164 10.62 28.17 -4.05
N ASP A 165 10.33 27.82 -5.29
CA ASP A 165 9.30 28.40 -6.14
C ASP A 165 8.14 27.45 -6.42
N ILE A 166 8.01 26.41 -5.61
CA ILE A 166 6.93 25.40 -5.75
C ILE A 166 5.62 26.05 -5.34
N THR A 167 4.63 25.97 -6.22
CA THR A 167 3.28 26.44 -5.96
C THR A 167 2.48 25.45 -5.11
N GLU A 168 1.44 25.95 -4.42
CA GLU A 168 0.50 25.08 -3.68
C GLU A 168 -0.11 24.00 -4.58
N ALA A 169 -0.45 24.32 -5.83
CA ALA A 169 -1.02 23.37 -6.78
C ALA A 169 -0.03 22.24 -7.15
N GLU A 170 1.25 22.58 -7.35
CA GLU A 170 2.31 21.59 -7.60
C GLU A 170 2.53 20.70 -6.38
N TYR A 171 2.57 21.27 -5.18
CA TYR A 171 2.68 20.52 -3.93
C TYR A 171 1.50 19.56 -3.74
N LEU A 172 0.25 20.04 -3.87
CA LEU A 172 -0.94 19.20 -3.74
C LEU A 172 -0.99 18.09 -4.80
N SER A 173 -0.52 18.36 -6.02
CA SER A 173 -0.39 17.34 -7.07
C SER A 173 0.62 16.27 -6.67
N MET A 174 1.78 16.65 -6.21
CA MET A 174 2.85 15.73 -5.79
C MET A 174 2.39 14.83 -4.65
N ILE A 175 1.87 15.39 -3.52
CA ILE A 175 1.41 14.59 -2.38
C ILE A 175 0.17 13.75 -2.72
N GLY A 176 -0.71 14.25 -3.57
CA GLY A 176 -1.85 13.51 -4.11
C GLY A 176 -1.40 12.25 -4.85
N SER A 177 -0.34 12.35 -5.65
CA SER A 177 0.24 11.23 -6.38
C SER A 177 1.09 10.33 -5.49
N LYS A 178 2.01 10.87 -4.70
CA LYS A 178 2.92 10.09 -3.85
C LYS A 178 2.19 9.34 -2.75
N THR A 179 1.23 9.99 -2.08
CA THR A 179 0.54 9.46 -0.88
C THR A 179 -0.94 9.17 -1.14
N GLY A 180 -1.65 10.09 -1.79
CA GLY A 180 -3.09 9.99 -2.04
C GLY A 180 -3.50 8.81 -2.89
N ALA A 181 -2.75 8.52 -3.95
CA ALA A 181 -3.07 7.45 -4.91
C ALA A 181 -3.19 6.07 -4.25
N LEU A 182 -2.31 5.73 -3.30
CA LEU A 182 -2.37 4.43 -2.65
C LEU A 182 -3.53 4.32 -1.65
N LEU A 183 -3.91 5.39 -0.96
CA LEU A 183 -5.08 5.39 -0.09
C LEU A 183 -6.38 5.37 -0.89
N GLU A 184 -6.42 6.06 -2.04
CA GLU A 184 -7.52 5.97 -3.01
C GLU A 184 -7.70 4.52 -3.48
N ALA A 185 -6.62 3.88 -3.96
CA ALA A 185 -6.63 2.50 -4.39
C ALA A 185 -7.06 1.54 -3.27
N SER A 186 -6.60 1.77 -2.04
CA SER A 186 -6.99 0.97 -0.88
C SER A 186 -8.49 1.00 -0.65
N SER A 187 -9.07 2.20 -0.60
CA SER A 187 -10.52 2.37 -0.38
C SER A 187 -11.35 1.86 -1.57
N LYS A 188 -10.90 2.11 -2.80
CA LYS A 188 -11.57 1.63 -4.02
C LYS A 188 -11.58 0.12 -4.11
N ILE A 189 -10.44 -0.54 -3.88
CA ILE A 189 -10.29 -2.00 -3.93
C ILE A 189 -11.19 -2.65 -2.87
N GLY A 190 -11.20 -2.12 -1.64
CA GLY A 190 -12.11 -2.61 -0.60
C GLY A 190 -13.57 -2.55 -1.02
N ALA A 191 -14.01 -1.43 -1.58
CA ALA A 191 -15.38 -1.26 -2.06
C ALA A 191 -15.71 -2.21 -3.23
N LEU A 192 -14.78 -2.44 -4.14
CA LEU A 192 -14.95 -3.40 -5.26
C LEU A 192 -15.13 -4.83 -4.75
N LEU A 193 -14.32 -5.25 -3.78
CA LEU A 193 -14.35 -6.59 -3.20
C LEU A 193 -15.58 -6.83 -2.29
N GLY A 194 -16.10 -5.76 -1.68
CA GLY A 194 -17.35 -5.79 -0.91
C GLY A 194 -18.61 -5.73 -1.77
N ASP A 195 -18.49 -5.84 -3.09
CA ASP A 195 -19.60 -5.75 -4.06
C ASP A 195 -20.30 -4.39 -4.08
N GLY A 196 -19.59 -3.30 -3.76
CA GLY A 196 -20.11 -1.94 -3.81
C GLY A 196 -20.59 -1.54 -5.21
N GLY A 197 -21.69 -0.79 -5.27
CA GLY A 197 -22.18 -0.19 -6.51
C GLY A 197 -21.27 0.95 -7.00
N PRO A 198 -21.35 1.36 -8.28
CA PRO A 198 -20.44 2.35 -8.87
C PRO A 198 -20.35 3.67 -8.10
N LYS A 199 -21.46 4.15 -7.54
CA LYS A 199 -21.48 5.37 -6.72
C LYS A 199 -20.72 5.21 -5.40
N GLN A 200 -20.84 4.05 -4.74
CA GLN A 200 -20.15 3.75 -3.49
C GLN A 200 -18.64 3.60 -3.73
N VAL A 201 -18.25 2.87 -4.78
CA VAL A 201 -16.86 2.70 -5.18
C VAL A 201 -16.21 4.05 -5.45
N LYS A 202 -16.88 4.94 -6.22
CA LYS A 202 -16.38 6.29 -6.51
C LYS A 202 -16.23 7.13 -5.24
N ALA A 203 -17.24 7.14 -4.37
CA ALA A 203 -17.22 7.94 -3.14
C ALA A 203 -16.11 7.48 -2.18
N LEU A 204 -15.89 6.17 -2.04
CA LEU A 204 -14.84 5.63 -1.18
C LEU A 204 -13.45 5.86 -1.79
N ALA A 205 -13.28 5.79 -3.11
CA ALA A 205 -12.05 6.17 -3.79
C ALA A 205 -11.69 7.64 -3.50
N GLU A 206 -12.63 8.56 -3.69
CA GLU A 206 -12.44 9.98 -3.40
C GLU A 206 -12.12 10.23 -1.93
N TYR A 207 -12.83 9.57 -1.01
CA TYR A 207 -12.53 9.62 0.42
C TYR A 207 -11.09 9.20 0.72
N GLY A 208 -10.63 8.06 0.17
CA GLY A 208 -9.28 7.60 0.36
C GLY A 208 -8.23 8.60 -0.12
N ARG A 209 -8.43 9.19 -1.31
CA ARG A 209 -7.54 10.22 -1.85
C ARG A 209 -7.46 11.45 -0.95
N LEU A 210 -8.60 11.98 -0.51
CA LEU A 210 -8.64 13.16 0.37
C LEU A 210 -8.01 12.89 1.72
N VAL A 211 -8.22 11.71 2.30
CA VAL A 211 -7.54 11.28 3.54
C VAL A 211 -6.03 11.24 3.32
N GLY A 212 -5.55 10.75 2.18
CA GLY A 212 -4.12 10.70 1.85
C GLY A 212 -3.49 12.08 1.76
N VAL A 213 -4.14 13.01 1.06
CA VAL A 213 -3.69 14.41 0.96
C VAL A 213 -3.66 15.08 2.35
N ALA A 214 -4.74 14.95 3.12
CA ALA A 214 -4.82 15.53 4.47
C ALA A 214 -3.77 14.94 5.43
N PHE A 215 -3.49 13.63 5.28
CA PHE A 215 -2.44 12.96 6.06
C PHE A 215 -1.06 13.56 5.76
N GLN A 216 -0.73 13.74 4.49
CA GLN A 216 0.58 14.29 4.10
C GLN A 216 0.74 15.75 4.53
N ILE A 217 -0.27 16.61 4.32
CA ILE A 217 -0.24 18.01 4.80
C ILE A 217 0.04 18.10 6.30
N ARG A 218 -0.39 17.12 7.06
CA ARG A 218 -0.16 17.10 8.51
C ARG A 218 1.22 16.57 8.89
N ASP A 219 1.78 15.66 8.09
CA ASP A 219 3.11 15.06 8.35
C ASP A 219 4.25 16.04 8.01
N ASP A 220 4.06 16.90 6.99
CA ASP A 220 4.99 17.97 6.59
C ASP A 220 4.89 19.19 7.53
#